data_d87e473cd7991f9603d4371a45d56f06
#
_entry.id   d87e473cd7991f9603d4371a45d56f06
#
_cell.length_a   1.000
_cell.length_b   1.000
_cell.length_c   1.000
_cell.angle_alpha   90.00
_cell.angle_beta   90.00
_cell.angle_gamma   90.00
#
_symmetry.space_group_name_H-M   'P 1'
#
loop_
_entity.id
_entity.type
_entity.pdbx_description
1 polymer ?
#
loop_
_entity_poly.entity_id
_entity_poly.type
_entity_poly.pdbx_seq_one_letter_code
_entity_poly.pdbx_strand_id
1 'polypeptide(L)'
;SKRKGQIKMIYEMKLQPVFYNYMLNGTKRIEIRLNDEKRKNIKVGDKIKFYKEPNLEEYFMTEVVEILKFNDFREMIDNLKIEELADEILTKDELLSTLEKYYSKEKQEKYGTLGIRIKLIAN
;
A
#
# COMPACT_ATOMS: atom_id res chain seq x y z
N SER A 1 -18.83 -2.18 5.54
CA SER A 1 -19.73 -2.41 6.66
C SER A 1 -19.00 -2.24 7.98
N LYS A 2 -19.76 -1.96 8.99
CA LYS A 2 -19.22 -1.74 10.32
C LYS A 2 -18.90 -3.07 11.00
N ARG A 3 -17.69 -3.20 11.54
CA ARG A 3 -17.30 -4.42 12.25
C ARG A 3 -17.67 -4.30 13.71
N LYS A 4 -18.32 -5.34 14.20
CA LYS A 4 -18.79 -5.42 15.56
C LYS A 4 -17.65 -5.68 16.53
N GLY A 5 -17.70 -5.06 17.72
CA GLY A 5 -16.74 -5.36 18.80
C GLY A 5 -15.33 -4.97 18.49
N GLN A 6 -15.10 -4.07 17.53
CA GLN A 6 -13.76 -3.60 17.18
C GLN A 6 -12.82 -4.73 16.73
N ILE A 7 -13.39 -5.76 16.09
CA ILE A 7 -12.58 -6.86 15.56
C ILE A 7 -11.60 -6.33 14.54
N LYS A 8 -10.32 -6.64 14.73
CA LYS A 8 -9.26 -6.29 13.78
C LYS A 8 -9.02 -7.45 12.84
N MET A 9 -8.73 -7.11 11.58
CA MET A 9 -8.46 -8.09 10.55
C MET A 9 -6.98 -8.13 10.26
N ILE A 10 -6.50 -9.29 9.78
CA ILE A 10 -5.15 -9.44 9.28
C ILE A 10 -5.25 -9.74 7.78
N TYR A 11 -4.65 -8.85 6.99
CA TYR A 11 -4.57 -9.03 5.54
C TYR A 11 -3.18 -9.50 5.17
N GLU A 12 -3.06 -10.15 4.04
CA GLU A 12 -1.76 -10.57 3.51
C GLU A 12 -1.56 -9.92 2.15
N MET A 13 -0.38 -9.36 1.95
CA MET A 13 0.00 -8.74 0.69
C MET A 13 1.41 -9.13 0.31
N LYS A 14 1.71 -9.05 -0.98
CA LYS A 14 3.04 -9.36 -1.52
C LYS A 14 3.69 -8.08 -2.02
N LEU A 15 5.00 -7.97 -1.81
CA LEU A 15 5.78 -6.85 -2.29
C LEU A 15 6.96 -7.35 -3.11
N GLN A 16 7.26 -6.65 -4.19
CA GLN A 16 8.51 -6.87 -4.91
C GLN A 16 9.69 -6.52 -3.99
N PRO A 17 10.85 -7.16 -4.17
CA PRO A 17 11.98 -6.97 -3.25
C PRO A 17 12.35 -5.52 -2.99
N VAL A 18 12.35 -4.67 -4.00
CA VAL A 18 12.74 -3.27 -3.83
C VAL A 18 11.78 -2.54 -2.88
N PHE A 19 10.48 -2.73 -3.05
CA PHE A 19 9.49 -2.07 -2.20
C PHE A 19 9.42 -2.69 -0.81
N TYR A 20 9.61 -4.01 -0.73
CA TYR A 20 9.74 -4.70 0.55
C TYR A 20 10.87 -4.09 1.39
N ASN A 21 12.03 -3.90 0.77
CA ASN A 21 13.18 -3.34 1.45
C ASN A 21 12.97 -1.88 1.85
N TYR A 22 12.34 -1.07 0.99
CA TYR A 22 12.00 0.32 1.34
C TYR A 22 11.06 0.38 2.54
N MET A 23 10.08 -0.50 2.60
CA MET A 23 9.15 -0.53 3.71
C MET A 23 9.81 -1.02 4.99
N LEU A 24 10.62 -2.07 4.89
CA LEU A 24 11.30 -2.65 6.04
C LEU A 24 12.31 -1.67 6.66
N ASN A 25 13.00 -0.88 5.84
CA ASN A 25 13.96 0.09 6.36
C ASN A 25 13.30 1.41 6.83
N GLY A 26 11.98 1.52 6.69
CA GLY A 26 11.23 2.66 7.18
C GLY A 26 11.07 3.83 6.22
N THR A 27 11.62 3.75 5.01
CA THR A 27 11.48 4.82 4.03
C THR A 27 10.08 4.85 3.45
N LYS A 28 9.65 3.73 2.86
CA LYS A 28 8.28 3.60 2.36
C LYS A 28 7.34 3.36 3.52
N ARG A 29 6.36 4.25 3.70
CA ARG A 29 5.38 4.14 4.78
C ARG A 29 3.95 4.06 4.31
N ILE A 30 3.73 4.15 2.99
CA ILE A 30 2.41 4.06 2.39
C ILE A 30 2.43 2.99 1.32
N GLU A 31 1.57 1.99 1.49
CA GLU A 31 1.37 0.97 0.47
C GLU A 31 0.34 1.48 -0.53
N ILE A 32 0.54 1.15 -1.80
CA ILE A 32 -0.26 1.67 -2.91
C ILE A 32 -1.00 0.51 -3.57
N ARG A 33 -2.34 0.58 -3.61
CA ARG A 33 -3.19 -0.46 -4.20
C ARG A 33 -4.40 0.18 -4.87
N LEU A 34 -5.14 -0.62 -5.64
CA LEU A 34 -6.49 -0.22 -6.07
C LEU A 34 -7.43 -0.36 -4.88
N ASN A 35 -8.45 0.50 -4.83
CA ASN A 35 -9.48 0.41 -3.81
C ASN A 35 -10.56 -0.59 -4.25
N ASP A 36 -10.14 -1.81 -4.59
CA ASP A 36 -10.99 -2.86 -5.15
C ASP A 36 -11.67 -3.69 -4.06
N GLU A 37 -12.41 -4.72 -4.48
CA GLU A 37 -13.17 -5.56 -3.58
C GLU A 37 -12.33 -6.21 -2.48
N LYS A 38 -11.08 -6.52 -2.79
CA LYS A 38 -10.19 -7.17 -1.81
C LYS A 38 -9.73 -6.21 -0.72
N ARG A 39 -9.67 -4.91 -1.02
CA ARG A 39 -9.00 -3.94 -0.14
C ARG A 39 -9.89 -2.84 0.39
N LYS A 40 -11.08 -2.64 -0.20
CA LYS A 40 -11.97 -1.53 0.19
C LYS A 40 -12.41 -1.56 1.66
N ASN A 41 -12.31 -2.71 2.31
CA ASN A 41 -12.74 -2.86 3.70
C ASN A 41 -11.60 -2.78 4.72
N ILE A 42 -10.37 -2.52 4.27
CA ILE A 42 -9.24 -2.33 5.18
C ILE A 42 -9.49 -1.06 6.00
N LYS A 43 -9.29 -1.16 7.31
CA LYS A 43 -9.56 -0.07 8.25
C LYS A 43 -8.37 0.20 9.15
N VAL A 44 -8.32 1.40 9.67
CA VAL A 44 -7.32 1.78 10.69
C VAL A 44 -7.40 0.78 11.84
N GLY A 45 -6.23 0.31 12.27
CA GLY A 45 -6.11 -0.70 13.32
C GLY A 45 -6.01 -2.13 12.82
N ASP A 46 -6.35 -2.36 11.56
CA ASP A 46 -6.11 -3.67 10.95
C ASP A 46 -4.62 -3.90 10.79
N LYS A 47 -4.23 -5.15 10.62
CA LYS A 47 -2.84 -5.52 10.40
C LYS A 47 -2.66 -6.02 8.97
N ILE A 48 -1.46 -5.78 8.43
CA ILE A 48 -1.08 -6.32 7.12
C ILE A 48 0.24 -7.04 7.28
N LYS A 49 0.26 -8.30 6.84
CA LYS A 49 1.46 -9.10 6.77
C LYS A 49 1.98 -8.99 5.35
N PHE A 50 3.18 -8.43 5.19
CA PHE A 50 3.79 -8.26 3.88
C PHE A 50 4.83 -9.33 3.65
N TYR A 51 4.68 -10.04 2.53
CA TYR A 51 5.62 -11.08 2.10
C TYR A 51 6.50 -10.55 0.98
N LYS A 52 7.74 -10.95 1.00
CA LYS A 52 8.70 -10.61 -0.05
C LYS A 52 8.60 -11.59 -1.22
N GLU A 53 8.35 -11.07 -2.42
CA GLU A 53 8.40 -11.89 -3.62
C GLU A 53 9.83 -12.22 -3.98
N PRO A 54 10.13 -13.31 -4.73
CA PRO A 54 9.16 -14.23 -5.32
C PRO A 54 8.76 -15.41 -4.44
N ASN A 55 9.60 -15.82 -3.49
CA ASN A 55 9.39 -17.07 -2.77
C ASN A 55 8.53 -16.95 -1.50
N LEU A 56 8.24 -15.73 -1.06
CA LEU A 56 7.37 -15.46 0.08
C LEU A 56 7.86 -16.04 1.41
N GLU A 57 9.16 -16.26 1.53
CA GLU A 57 9.74 -16.81 2.76
C GLU A 57 9.95 -15.76 3.84
N GLU A 58 10.27 -14.52 3.41
CA GLU A 58 10.46 -13.41 4.34
C GLU A 58 9.18 -12.59 4.45
N TYR A 59 8.90 -12.12 5.64
CA TYR A 59 7.73 -11.27 5.88
C TYR A 59 7.95 -10.37 7.08
N PHE A 60 7.11 -9.35 7.19
CA PHE A 60 7.02 -8.53 8.40
C PHE A 60 5.57 -8.12 8.62
N MET A 61 5.29 -7.70 9.86
CA MET A 61 3.94 -7.28 10.24
C MET A 61 3.85 -5.76 10.34
N THR A 62 2.70 -5.25 9.97
CA THR A 62 2.41 -3.82 10.06
C THR A 62 1.02 -3.60 10.63
N GLU A 63 0.79 -2.38 11.11
CA GLU A 63 -0.54 -1.95 11.52
C GLU A 63 -0.96 -0.77 10.64
N VAL A 64 -2.21 -0.78 10.20
CA VAL A 64 -2.78 0.30 9.39
C VAL A 64 -3.05 1.49 10.30
N VAL A 65 -2.47 2.65 9.97
CA VAL A 65 -2.65 3.86 10.78
C VAL A 65 -3.45 4.94 10.05
N GLU A 66 -3.55 4.87 8.72
CA GLU A 66 -4.34 5.83 7.96
C GLU A 66 -4.75 5.25 6.60
N ILE A 67 -5.95 5.59 6.15
CA ILE A 67 -6.46 5.20 4.84
C ILE A 67 -6.65 6.47 4.01
N LEU A 68 -6.03 6.48 2.82
CA LEU A 68 -6.03 7.61 1.92
C LEU A 68 -6.61 7.17 0.56
N LYS A 69 -7.68 7.82 0.12
CA LYS A 69 -8.36 7.44 -1.12
C LYS A 69 -8.24 8.54 -2.16
N PHE A 70 -7.96 8.13 -3.40
CA PHE A 70 -7.81 9.04 -4.53
C PHE A 70 -8.51 8.46 -5.75
N ASN A 71 -8.75 9.30 -6.75
CA ASN A 71 -9.41 8.87 -7.98
C ASN A 71 -8.51 8.02 -8.86
N ASP A 72 -7.21 8.31 -8.85
CA ASP A 72 -6.21 7.58 -9.61
C ASP A 72 -4.83 7.76 -8.96
N PHE A 73 -3.81 7.12 -9.54
CA PHE A 73 -2.45 7.20 -8.99
C PHE A 73 -1.80 8.55 -9.24
N ARG A 74 -2.17 9.25 -10.31
CA ARG A 74 -1.65 10.59 -10.56
C ARG A 74 -2.04 11.52 -9.42
N GLU A 75 -3.31 11.51 -9.04
CA GLU A 75 -3.80 12.33 -7.93
C GLU A 75 -3.09 11.96 -6.62
N MET A 76 -2.94 10.66 -6.38
CA MET A 76 -2.25 10.18 -5.16
C MET A 76 -0.81 10.72 -5.10
N ILE A 77 -0.06 10.53 -6.19
CA ILE A 77 1.35 10.91 -6.24
C ILE A 77 1.52 12.43 -6.15
N ASP A 78 0.61 13.19 -6.74
CA ASP A 78 0.68 14.65 -6.69
C ASP A 78 0.38 15.19 -5.29
N ASN A 79 -0.32 14.43 -4.44
CA ASN A 79 -0.72 14.88 -3.12
C ASN A 79 0.09 14.29 -1.96
N LEU A 80 0.96 13.33 -2.23
CA LEU A 80 1.76 12.67 -1.20
C LEU A 80 3.25 12.80 -1.53
N LYS A 81 4.07 12.58 -0.51
CA LYS A 81 5.52 12.67 -0.67
C LYS A 81 6.07 11.38 -1.27
N ILE A 82 6.92 11.50 -2.27
CA ILE A 82 7.50 10.35 -2.96
C ILE A 82 8.29 9.45 -1.99
N GLU A 83 8.98 10.04 -1.01
CA GLU A 83 9.77 9.27 -0.05
C GLU A 83 8.90 8.43 0.88
N GLU A 84 7.63 8.79 1.05
CA GLU A 84 6.70 7.95 1.83
C GLU A 84 6.08 6.84 0.96
N LEU A 85 5.96 7.09 -0.34
CA LEU A 85 5.36 6.15 -1.28
C LEU A 85 6.34 5.08 -1.75
N ALA A 86 7.62 5.45 -1.84
CA ALA A 86 8.67 4.55 -2.30
C ALA A 86 10.00 4.95 -1.65
N ASP A 87 10.80 5.74 -2.36
CA ASP A 87 12.08 6.24 -1.87
C ASP A 87 12.39 7.53 -2.63
N GLU A 88 13.15 8.44 -2.00
CA GLU A 88 13.47 9.73 -2.58
C GLU A 88 14.34 9.65 -3.85
N ILE A 89 14.94 8.50 -4.13
CA ILE A 89 15.72 8.33 -5.36
C ILE A 89 14.83 8.12 -6.60
N LEU A 90 13.55 7.82 -6.41
CA LEU A 90 12.60 7.70 -7.51
C LEU A 90 11.92 9.05 -7.77
N THR A 91 11.69 9.36 -9.05
CA THR A 91 10.87 10.50 -9.39
C THR A 91 9.39 10.10 -9.36
N LYS A 92 8.51 11.10 -9.28
CA LYS A 92 7.07 10.87 -9.34
C LYS A 92 6.67 10.19 -10.66
N ASP A 93 7.27 10.63 -11.77
CA ASP A 93 6.96 10.04 -13.08
C ASP A 93 7.41 8.59 -13.18
N GLU A 94 8.57 8.26 -12.60
CA GLU A 94 9.04 6.88 -12.55
C GLU A 94 8.11 5.99 -11.75
N LEU A 95 7.64 6.47 -10.61
CA LEU A 95 6.72 5.71 -9.78
C LEU A 95 5.39 5.52 -10.49
N LEU A 96 4.84 6.59 -11.09
CA LEU A 96 3.58 6.51 -11.82
C LEU A 96 3.70 5.51 -12.97
N SER A 97 4.79 5.57 -13.73
CA SER A 97 5.03 4.65 -14.84
C SER A 97 5.06 3.20 -14.36
N THR A 98 5.72 2.96 -13.23
CA THR A 98 5.79 1.62 -12.64
C THR A 98 4.39 1.11 -12.25
N LEU A 99 3.62 1.95 -11.58
CA LEU A 99 2.27 1.57 -11.15
C LEU A 99 1.35 1.30 -12.33
N GLU A 100 1.46 2.07 -13.40
CA GLU A 100 0.60 1.92 -14.56
C GLU A 100 0.97 0.71 -15.43
N LYS A 101 2.10 0.06 -15.16
CA LYS A 101 2.39 -1.25 -15.75
C LYS A 101 1.55 -2.36 -15.12
N TYR A 102 1.16 -2.19 -13.87
CA TYR A 102 0.40 -3.20 -13.12
C TYR A 102 -1.09 -2.90 -13.08
N TYR A 103 -1.46 -1.62 -13.17
CA TYR A 103 -2.84 -1.18 -12.99
C TYR A 103 -3.24 -0.28 -14.14
N SER A 104 -4.17 -0.73 -14.97
CA SER A 104 -4.65 0.06 -16.11
C SER A 104 -5.39 1.31 -15.64
N LYS A 105 -5.44 2.32 -16.50
CA LYS A 105 -6.20 3.54 -16.21
C LYS A 105 -7.69 3.21 -16.04
N GLU A 106 -8.18 2.25 -16.79
CA GLU A 106 -9.57 1.79 -16.70
C GLU A 106 -9.89 1.25 -15.30
N LYS A 107 -9.00 0.43 -14.74
CA LYS A 107 -9.20 -0.10 -13.39
C LYS A 107 -9.08 0.99 -12.33
N GLN A 108 -8.17 1.95 -12.53
CA GLN A 108 -8.05 3.08 -11.63
C GLN A 108 -9.35 3.89 -11.58
N GLU A 109 -9.95 4.15 -12.74
CA GLU A 109 -11.21 4.88 -12.82
C GLU A 109 -12.36 4.11 -12.18
N LYS A 110 -12.37 2.79 -12.38
CA LYS A 110 -13.45 1.94 -11.85
C LYS A 110 -13.43 1.84 -10.34
N TYR A 111 -12.26 1.66 -9.74
CA TYR A 111 -12.13 1.37 -8.31
C TYR A 111 -11.61 2.52 -7.48
N GLY A 112 -10.92 3.47 -8.10
CA GLY A 112 -10.12 4.44 -7.38
C GLY A 112 -8.85 3.80 -6.85
N THR A 113 -8.02 4.60 -6.21
CA THR A 113 -6.75 4.13 -5.66
C THR A 113 -6.71 4.32 -4.16
N LEU A 114 -5.90 3.49 -3.50
CA LEU A 114 -5.86 3.38 -2.06
C LEU A 114 -4.42 3.49 -1.58
N GLY A 115 -4.16 4.50 -0.76
CA GLY A 115 -2.92 4.61 -0.01
C GLY A 115 -3.17 4.12 1.41
N ILE A 116 -2.36 3.18 1.85
CA ILE A 116 -2.48 2.60 3.18
C ILE A 116 -1.23 2.98 3.97
N ARG A 117 -1.37 3.94 4.89
CA ARG A 117 -0.25 4.30 5.76
C ARG A 117 -0.12 3.26 6.84
N ILE A 118 1.09 2.75 7.01
CA ILE A 118 1.37 1.67 7.95
C ILE A 118 2.49 2.06 8.92
N LYS A 119 2.55 1.35 10.01
CA LYS A 119 3.73 1.34 10.88
C LYS A 119 4.18 -0.09 11.08
N LEU A 120 5.48 -0.29 11.17
CA LEU A 120 6.04 -1.61 11.47
C LEU A 120 5.72 -1.97 12.92
N ILE A 121 5.41 -3.23 13.15
CA ILE A 121 5.21 -3.74 14.50
C ILE A 121 6.08 -4.97 14.72
N ALA A 122 6.45 -5.20 15.97
CA ALA A 122 7.25 -6.36 16.32
C ALA A 122 6.45 -7.64 16.07
N ASN A 123 7.15 -8.65 15.61
CA ASN A 123 6.54 -9.98 15.41
C ASN A 123 6.32 -10.68 16.74
#